data_bbcdddf1efa185b31d421b3b8a08ff6b
#
_entry.id   bbcdddf1efa185b31d421b3b8a08ff6b
#
_cell.length_a   1.000
_cell.length_b   1.000
_cell.length_c   1.000
_cell.angle_alpha   90.00
_cell.angle_beta   90.00
_cell.angle_gamma   90.00
#
_symmetry.space_group_name_H-M   'P 1'
#
loop_
_entity.id
_entity.type
_entity.pdbx_description
1 polymer ?
#
loop_
_entity_poly.entity_id
_entity_poly.type
_entity_poly.pdbx_seq_one_letter_code
_entity_poly.pdbx_strand_id
1 'polypeptide(L)'
;KLGSLLSYIKTNTSKNGTSVTGVDPTTLGVSTRTDGTTRAFTETILKDVIAKVFASGGTPSALFVSPTQKQVVSGFTGLAAQRYQVPTSGQATILSGADLYQSDFGVLQIVPNRFQRSRDALVLDPEYAALAYLRPFQTNDIAKVGDADKKQILAELTLEVRNEAAHGGAFDLS
;
A
#
# COMPACT_ATOMS: atom_id res chain seq x y z
N LYS A 1 -3.41 17.04 11.29
CA LYS A 1 -2.34 16.34 10.60
C LYS A 1 -2.88 14.97 10.19
N LEU A 2 -2.88 14.65 8.88
CA LEU A 2 -3.41 13.38 8.38
C LEU A 2 -2.47 12.23 8.77
N GLY A 3 -3.04 11.14 9.28
CA GLY A 3 -2.36 9.86 9.42
C GLY A 3 -2.24 9.18 8.05
N SER A 4 -1.19 8.37 7.86
CA SER A 4 -1.03 7.51 6.69
C SER A 4 -1.44 6.07 7.04
N LEU A 5 -1.74 5.24 6.05
CA LEU A 5 -2.01 3.82 6.26
C LEU A 5 -0.89 3.13 7.06
N LEU A 6 0.36 3.53 6.85
CA LEU A 6 1.53 3.04 7.59
C LEU A 6 1.44 3.27 9.10
N SER A 7 0.76 4.33 9.54
CA SER A 7 0.60 4.61 10.98
C SER A 7 -0.50 3.78 11.63
N TYR A 8 -1.42 3.23 10.84
CA TYR A 8 -2.50 2.39 11.36
C TYR A 8 -2.13 0.91 11.44
N ILE A 9 -1.35 0.40 10.47
CA ILE A 9 -1.02 -1.02 10.38
C ILE A 9 -0.01 -1.40 11.47
N LYS A 10 -0.45 -2.21 12.43
CA LYS A 10 0.29 -2.62 13.62
C LYS A 10 0.39 -4.13 13.77
N THR A 11 -0.73 -4.84 13.61
CA THR A 11 -0.86 -6.26 13.99
C THR A 11 -0.23 -7.19 12.96
N ASN A 12 -0.69 -7.14 11.71
CA ASN A 12 -0.29 -8.07 10.65
C ASN A 12 0.95 -7.58 9.91
N THR A 13 2.08 -7.58 10.60
CA THR A 13 3.31 -7.04 10.04
C THR A 13 4.41 -8.07 9.98
N SER A 14 5.25 -7.96 8.95
CA SER A 14 6.53 -8.62 8.84
C SER A 14 7.62 -7.56 8.81
N LYS A 15 8.48 -7.56 9.82
CA LYS A 15 9.53 -6.56 10.04
C LYS A 15 10.86 -7.23 10.37
N ASN A 16 11.95 -6.48 10.25
CA ASN A 16 13.28 -6.97 10.57
C ASN A 16 13.95 -6.10 11.65
N GLY A 17 14.40 -6.75 12.73
CA GLY A 17 15.03 -6.07 13.85
C GLY A 17 14.05 -5.38 14.80
N THR A 18 14.46 -4.24 15.35
CA THR A 18 13.73 -3.47 16.36
C THR A 18 12.76 -2.45 15.77
N SER A 19 12.37 -2.60 14.51
CA SER A 19 11.44 -1.66 13.91
C SER A 19 10.11 -1.61 14.67
N VAL A 20 9.60 -0.40 14.85
CA VAL A 20 8.29 -0.15 15.45
C VAL A 20 7.32 0.20 14.35
N THR A 21 6.29 -0.60 14.21
CA THR A 21 5.15 -0.34 13.33
C THR A 21 4.09 0.45 14.08
N GLY A 22 3.13 1.00 13.36
CA GLY A 22 2.12 1.93 13.82
C GLY A 22 1.69 1.83 15.28
N VAL A 23 1.31 2.93 15.83
CA VAL A 23 0.72 3.01 17.17
C VAL A 23 -0.79 3.08 17.01
N ASP A 24 -1.49 2.54 17.97
CA ASP A 24 -2.94 2.62 18.07
C ASP A 24 -3.42 4.08 17.83
N PRO A 25 -4.25 4.32 16.81
CA PRO A 25 -4.73 5.67 16.47
C PRO A 25 -5.65 6.26 17.51
N THR A 26 -6.13 5.49 18.50
CA THR A 26 -6.91 5.99 19.65
C THR A 26 -6.08 6.90 20.54
N THR A 27 -4.77 6.79 20.50
CA THR A 27 -3.88 7.71 21.19
C THR A 27 -3.55 8.85 20.22
N LEU A 28 -3.92 10.08 20.53
CA LEU A 28 -3.80 11.33 19.74
C LEU A 28 -2.38 11.67 19.23
N GLY A 29 -1.54 10.68 19.01
CA GLY A 29 -0.18 10.82 18.52
C GLY A 29 -0.04 10.28 17.09
N VAL A 30 0.44 11.09 16.17
CA VAL A 30 0.99 10.60 14.91
C VAL A 30 2.24 9.81 15.25
N SER A 31 2.11 8.50 15.38
CA SER A 31 3.28 7.68 15.60
C SER A 31 4.09 7.59 14.32
N THR A 32 5.31 8.04 14.42
CA THR A 32 6.28 7.84 13.36
C THR A 32 6.80 6.40 13.47
N ARG A 33 6.70 5.64 12.39
CA ARG A 33 7.32 4.33 12.33
C ARG A 33 8.85 4.47 12.49
N THR A 34 9.44 3.61 13.30
CA THR A 34 10.90 3.49 13.41
C THR A 34 11.37 2.37 12.48
N ASP A 35 12.30 2.67 11.59
CA ASP A 35 12.86 1.72 10.63
C ASP A 35 13.83 0.74 11.31
N GLY A 36 13.76 -0.52 10.88
CA GLY A 36 14.70 -1.57 11.25
C GLY A 36 15.81 -1.76 10.21
N THR A 37 16.47 -2.93 10.27
CA THR A 37 17.49 -3.33 9.30
C THR A 37 16.85 -3.77 7.99
N THR A 38 17.37 -3.29 6.86
CA THR A 38 16.85 -3.67 5.55
C THR A 38 17.10 -5.14 5.24
N ARG A 39 16.16 -5.74 4.51
CA ARG A 39 16.22 -7.12 4.02
C ARG A 39 15.63 -7.23 2.62
N ALA A 40 16.03 -8.23 1.86
CA ALA A 40 15.45 -8.50 0.55
C ALA A 40 13.95 -8.85 0.68
N PHE A 41 13.14 -8.28 -0.20
CA PHE A 41 11.73 -8.67 -0.30
C PHE A 41 11.63 -10.03 -0.98
N THR A 42 11.05 -10.99 -0.30
CA THR A 42 10.90 -12.37 -0.80
C THR A 42 9.43 -12.75 -0.83
N GLU A 43 9.10 -13.73 -1.68
CA GLU A 43 7.74 -14.27 -1.76
C GLU A 43 7.28 -14.85 -0.41
N THR A 44 8.20 -15.42 0.36
CA THR A 44 7.91 -15.96 1.71
C THR A 44 7.41 -14.87 2.66
N ILE A 45 8.01 -13.68 2.62
CA ILE A 45 7.58 -12.53 3.43
C ILE A 45 6.17 -12.09 3.03
N LEU A 46 5.88 -12.06 1.73
CA LEU A 46 4.56 -11.71 1.23
C LEU A 46 3.51 -12.73 1.68
N LYS A 47 3.79 -14.00 1.51
CA LYS A 47 2.89 -15.10 1.94
C LYS A 47 2.62 -15.06 3.45
N ASP A 48 3.64 -14.80 4.28
CA ASP A 48 3.49 -14.66 5.74
C ASP A 48 2.53 -13.53 6.10
N VAL A 49 2.66 -12.36 5.45
CA VAL A 49 1.76 -11.22 5.70
C VAL A 49 0.32 -11.54 5.27
N ILE A 50 0.13 -12.13 4.08
CA ILE A 50 -1.20 -12.51 3.58
C ILE A 50 -1.87 -13.51 4.54
N ALA A 51 -1.13 -14.53 4.99
CA ALA A 51 -1.64 -15.53 5.93
C ALA A 51 -2.07 -14.90 7.26
N LYS A 52 -1.30 -13.94 7.79
CA LYS A 52 -1.65 -13.20 9.01
C LYS A 52 -2.93 -12.37 8.83
N VAL A 53 -3.07 -11.67 7.72
CA VAL A 53 -4.27 -10.88 7.41
C VAL A 53 -5.48 -11.78 7.30
N PHE A 54 -5.36 -12.91 6.59
CA PHE A 54 -6.44 -13.88 6.44
C PHE A 54 -6.84 -14.50 7.77
N ALA A 55 -5.87 -14.88 8.62
CA ALA A 55 -6.12 -15.42 9.96
C ALA A 55 -6.82 -14.40 10.88
N SER A 56 -6.63 -13.11 10.64
CA SER A 56 -7.30 -12.00 11.36
C SER A 56 -8.67 -11.65 10.78
N GLY A 57 -9.16 -12.39 9.78
CA GLY A 57 -10.47 -12.21 9.16
C GLY A 57 -10.52 -11.18 8.03
N GLY A 58 -9.38 -10.70 7.54
CA GLY A 58 -9.30 -9.84 6.36
C GLY A 58 -9.25 -10.65 5.05
N THR A 59 -9.74 -10.07 3.96
CA THR A 59 -9.65 -10.63 2.62
C THR A 59 -8.89 -9.66 1.72
N PRO A 60 -7.56 -9.64 1.80
CA PRO A 60 -6.78 -8.64 1.08
C PRO A 60 -6.88 -8.85 -0.43
N SER A 61 -7.13 -7.77 -1.16
CA SER A 61 -7.25 -7.78 -2.62
C SER A 61 -6.23 -6.89 -3.33
N ALA A 62 -5.50 -6.06 -2.60
CA ALA A 62 -4.54 -5.13 -3.17
C ALA A 62 -3.17 -5.18 -2.48
N LEU A 63 -2.11 -5.21 -3.29
CA LEU A 63 -0.72 -5.10 -2.86
C LEU A 63 -0.14 -3.79 -3.39
N PHE A 64 0.07 -2.82 -2.50
CA PHE A 64 0.71 -1.55 -2.83
C PHE A 64 2.21 -1.66 -2.63
N VAL A 65 2.96 -1.34 -3.66
CA VAL A 65 4.43 -1.42 -3.66
C VAL A 65 5.05 -0.19 -4.31
N SER A 66 6.27 0.13 -3.90
CA SER A 66 7.08 1.13 -4.62
C SER A 66 7.51 0.60 -5.99
N PRO A 67 7.94 1.47 -6.92
CA PRO A 67 8.43 1.03 -8.23
C PRO A 67 9.58 0.01 -8.14
N THR A 68 10.49 0.16 -7.19
CA THR A 68 11.59 -0.78 -6.94
C THR A 68 11.06 -2.15 -6.52
N GLN A 69 10.17 -2.18 -5.53
CA GLN A 69 9.61 -3.44 -5.04
C GLN A 69 8.67 -4.10 -6.06
N LYS A 70 8.06 -3.32 -6.96
CA LYS A 70 7.28 -3.87 -8.08
C LYS A 70 8.15 -4.76 -8.99
N GLN A 71 9.37 -4.32 -9.28
CA GLN A 71 10.31 -5.11 -10.08
C GLN A 71 10.72 -6.40 -9.36
N VAL A 72 10.93 -6.33 -8.04
CA VAL A 72 11.23 -7.51 -7.21
C VAL A 72 10.07 -8.50 -7.21
N VAL A 73 8.84 -8.02 -7.01
CA VAL A 73 7.64 -8.88 -7.04
C VAL A 73 7.45 -9.53 -8.42
N SER A 74 7.72 -8.81 -9.50
CA SER A 74 7.67 -9.37 -10.86
C SER A 74 8.71 -10.47 -11.10
N GLY A 75 9.74 -10.53 -10.25
CA GLY A 75 10.78 -11.57 -10.28
C GLY A 75 10.47 -12.81 -9.41
N PHE A 76 9.36 -12.83 -8.68
CA PHE A 76 9.02 -14.00 -7.86
C PHE A 76 8.81 -15.25 -8.71
N THR A 77 9.31 -16.38 -8.24
CA THR A 77 9.40 -17.64 -9.02
C THR A 77 8.04 -18.19 -9.43
N GLY A 78 7.01 -18.02 -8.60
CA GLY A 78 5.65 -18.41 -8.92
C GLY A 78 5.08 -17.71 -10.15
N LEU A 79 5.42 -16.43 -10.33
CA LEU A 79 5.02 -15.63 -11.49
C LEU A 79 5.87 -15.94 -12.74
N ALA A 80 7.15 -16.27 -12.55
CA ALA A 80 8.05 -16.60 -13.65
C ALA A 80 7.70 -17.95 -14.32
N ALA A 81 7.04 -18.85 -13.61
CA ALA A 81 6.60 -20.15 -14.15
C ALA A 81 5.40 -20.03 -15.09
N GLN A 82 4.60 -18.98 -14.96
CA GLN A 82 3.49 -18.70 -15.87
C GLN A 82 3.93 -17.79 -17.05
N ARG A 83 4.98 -18.18 -17.74
CA ARG A 83 5.28 -17.61 -19.05
C ARG A 83 4.18 -18.05 -20.01
N TYR A 84 3.28 -17.16 -20.30
CA TYR A 84 2.27 -17.36 -21.33
C TYR A 84 3.00 -17.70 -22.64
N GLN A 85 2.71 -18.86 -23.19
CA GLN A 85 3.12 -19.18 -24.56
C GLN A 85 2.35 -18.25 -25.47
N VAL A 86 3.05 -17.22 -25.96
CA VAL A 86 2.50 -16.35 -27.00
C VAL A 86 2.22 -17.20 -28.22
N PRO A 87 1.00 -17.19 -28.79
CA PRO A 87 0.71 -17.90 -30.03
C PRO A 87 1.68 -17.45 -31.13
N THR A 88 2.20 -18.40 -31.85
CA THR A 88 3.26 -18.28 -32.84
C THR A 88 2.82 -17.49 -34.07
N SER A 89 2.64 -16.18 -33.97
CA SER A 89 2.52 -15.32 -35.14
C SER A 89 3.34 -14.03 -34.97
N GLY A 90 4.56 -14.09 -35.35
CA GLY A 90 5.28 -12.99 -35.95
C GLY A 90 6.15 -12.10 -35.08
N GLN A 91 5.93 -11.92 -33.78
CA GLN A 91 6.79 -11.08 -32.92
C GLN A 91 7.00 -11.71 -31.54
N ALA A 92 8.27 -11.83 -31.13
CA ALA A 92 8.61 -12.28 -29.79
C ALA A 92 8.35 -11.13 -28.78
N THR A 93 7.40 -11.34 -27.84
CA THR A 93 7.10 -10.39 -26.78
C THR A 93 7.70 -10.90 -25.47
N ILE A 94 8.50 -10.07 -24.80
CA ILE A 94 9.02 -10.36 -23.46
C ILE A 94 8.01 -9.81 -22.45
N LEU A 95 7.35 -10.72 -21.74
CA LEU A 95 6.48 -10.37 -20.61
C LEU A 95 7.30 -10.40 -19.32
N SER A 96 7.57 -9.25 -18.74
CA SER A 96 8.40 -9.11 -17.54
C SER A 96 7.66 -8.49 -16.37
N GLY A 97 6.40 -8.11 -16.55
CA GLY A 97 5.57 -7.50 -15.51
C GLY A 97 4.51 -8.46 -14.98
N ALA A 98 4.22 -8.37 -13.68
CA ALA A 98 3.11 -9.07 -13.05
C ALA A 98 2.16 -8.05 -12.41
N ASP A 99 0.89 -8.11 -12.77
CA ASP A 99 -0.14 -7.22 -12.22
C ASP A 99 -1.06 -7.92 -11.22
N LEU A 100 -1.08 -9.25 -11.24
CA LEU A 100 -1.85 -10.07 -10.32
C LEU A 100 -0.93 -11.08 -9.64
N TYR A 101 -1.14 -11.28 -8.36
CA TYR A 101 -0.52 -12.34 -7.57
C TYR A 101 -1.62 -13.25 -7.02
N GLN A 102 -1.63 -14.49 -7.45
CA GLN A 102 -2.55 -15.49 -6.93
C GLN A 102 -1.90 -16.22 -5.76
N SER A 103 -2.46 -16.02 -4.58
CA SER A 103 -2.07 -16.72 -3.35
C SER A 103 -3.06 -17.84 -3.02
N ASP A 104 -2.74 -18.64 -2.01
CA ASP A 104 -3.63 -19.69 -1.50
C ASP A 104 -4.92 -19.10 -0.87
N PHE A 105 -4.91 -17.81 -0.53
CA PHE A 105 -5.99 -17.09 0.16
C PHE A 105 -6.77 -16.12 -0.74
N GLY A 106 -6.42 -16.03 -2.01
CA GLY A 106 -7.09 -15.14 -2.96
C GLY A 106 -6.12 -14.48 -3.93
N VAL A 107 -6.68 -13.61 -4.76
CA VAL A 107 -5.94 -12.87 -5.79
C VAL A 107 -5.69 -11.45 -5.32
N LEU A 108 -4.43 -11.03 -5.35
CA LEU A 108 -4.03 -9.66 -5.07
C LEU A 108 -3.67 -8.92 -6.35
N GLN A 109 -4.25 -7.74 -6.53
CA GLN A 109 -3.82 -6.81 -7.56
C GLN A 109 -2.56 -6.07 -7.10
N ILE A 110 -1.51 -6.09 -7.90
CA ILE A 110 -0.26 -5.40 -7.59
C ILE A 110 -0.34 -3.98 -8.12
N VAL A 111 -0.42 -3.00 -7.22
CA VAL A 111 -0.57 -1.58 -7.55
C VAL A 111 0.74 -0.85 -7.27
N PRO A 112 1.49 -0.43 -8.31
CA PRO A 112 2.68 0.38 -8.11
C PRO A 112 2.30 1.80 -7.69
N ASN A 113 2.85 2.25 -6.56
CA ASN A 113 2.64 3.60 -6.06
C ASN A 113 3.97 4.37 -6.04
N ARG A 114 4.08 5.42 -6.86
CA ARG A 114 5.29 6.25 -6.99
C ARG A 114 5.66 7.03 -5.72
N PHE A 115 4.69 7.25 -4.84
CA PHE A 115 4.88 7.99 -3.59
C PHE A 115 5.17 7.09 -2.40
N GLN A 116 5.11 5.76 -2.59
CA GLN A 116 5.39 4.81 -1.52
C GLN A 116 6.89 4.68 -1.30
N ARG A 117 7.26 4.56 -0.03
CA ARG A 117 8.64 4.30 0.37
C ARG A 117 9.10 2.95 -0.19
N SER A 118 10.34 2.88 -0.67
CA SER A 118 10.93 1.63 -1.19
C SER A 118 11.06 0.53 -0.13
N ARG A 119 11.04 0.91 1.15
CA ARG A 119 11.19 -0.01 2.28
C ARG A 119 9.91 -0.68 2.73
N ASP A 120 8.76 -0.35 2.12
CA ASP A 120 7.45 -0.77 2.61
C ASP A 120 6.61 -1.37 1.48
N ALA A 121 5.95 -2.49 1.75
CA ALA A 121 4.92 -3.07 0.91
C ALA A 121 3.66 -3.28 1.75
N LEU A 122 2.50 -2.84 1.26
CA LEU A 122 1.23 -2.88 1.98
C LEU A 122 0.27 -3.85 1.32
N VAL A 123 -0.25 -4.76 2.12
CA VAL A 123 -1.30 -5.71 1.76
C VAL A 123 -2.60 -5.16 2.32
N LEU A 124 -3.51 -4.74 1.46
CA LEU A 124 -4.68 -3.98 1.86
C LEU A 124 -5.98 -4.67 1.44
N ASP A 125 -6.97 -4.51 2.27
CA ASP A 125 -8.37 -4.76 1.98
C ASP A 125 -9.08 -3.41 1.81
N PRO A 126 -9.37 -2.96 0.57
CA PRO A 126 -9.96 -1.64 0.33
C PRO A 126 -11.34 -1.44 0.96
N GLU A 127 -12.04 -2.50 1.32
CA GLU A 127 -13.36 -2.42 1.94
C GLU A 127 -13.29 -1.77 3.34
N TYR A 128 -12.15 -1.93 4.03
CA TYR A 128 -11.95 -1.40 5.37
C TYR A 128 -11.17 -0.08 5.42
N ALA A 129 -10.91 0.54 4.28
CA ALA A 129 -10.25 1.84 4.20
C ALA A 129 -11.05 2.81 3.33
N ALA A 130 -11.29 4.02 3.83
CA ALA A 130 -12.04 5.05 3.11
C ALA A 130 -11.47 6.45 3.35
N LEU A 131 -11.81 7.40 2.49
CA LEU A 131 -11.60 8.82 2.71
C LEU A 131 -12.89 9.44 3.25
N ALA A 132 -12.83 9.98 4.45
CA ALA A 132 -13.93 10.71 5.06
C ALA A 132 -13.74 12.22 4.85
N TYR A 133 -14.73 12.88 4.32
CA TYR A 133 -14.73 14.32 4.06
C TYR A 133 -15.60 15.04 5.08
N LEU A 134 -15.03 15.96 5.84
CA LEU A 134 -15.78 16.92 6.64
C LEU A 134 -16.29 18.05 5.75
N ARG A 135 -15.42 18.57 4.88
CA ARG A 135 -15.75 19.53 3.83
C ARG A 135 -15.16 19.05 2.50
N PRO A 136 -15.99 18.85 1.46
CA PRO A 136 -15.50 18.51 0.12
C PRO A 136 -14.69 19.67 -0.46
N PHE A 137 -14.03 19.45 -1.57
CA PHE A 137 -13.31 20.50 -2.27
C PHE A 137 -14.29 21.60 -2.69
N GLN A 138 -14.06 22.81 -2.20
CA GLN A 138 -14.85 24.02 -2.49
C GLN A 138 -13.91 25.15 -2.91
N THR A 139 -14.35 25.90 -3.91
CA THR A 139 -13.65 27.11 -4.33
C THR A 139 -14.40 28.32 -3.78
N ASN A 140 -13.72 29.10 -2.95
CA ASN A 140 -14.26 30.33 -2.39
C ASN A 140 -13.55 31.55 -3.02
N ASP A 141 -14.32 32.54 -3.43
CA ASP A 141 -13.78 33.80 -3.87
C ASP A 141 -13.33 34.61 -2.65
N ILE A 142 -12.12 35.12 -2.70
CA ILE A 142 -11.56 35.99 -1.66
C ILE A 142 -11.77 37.44 -2.11
N ALA A 143 -12.02 38.34 -1.15
CA ALA A 143 -12.17 39.76 -1.43
C ALA A 143 -11.01 40.31 -2.26
N LYS A 144 -11.35 41.09 -3.28
CA LYS A 144 -10.37 41.74 -4.17
C LYS A 144 -9.50 42.72 -3.39
N VAL A 145 -8.19 42.55 -3.56
CA VAL A 145 -7.22 43.54 -3.09
C VAL A 145 -6.48 44.03 -4.32
N GLY A 146 -6.90 45.20 -4.83
CA GLY A 146 -6.40 45.72 -6.11
C GLY A 146 -7.09 45.08 -7.31
N ASP A 147 -6.38 44.98 -8.44
CA ASP A 147 -6.89 44.48 -9.73
C ASP A 147 -6.75 42.95 -9.91
N ALA A 148 -6.48 42.21 -8.84
CA ALA A 148 -6.29 40.74 -8.87
C ALA A 148 -7.51 39.99 -8.35
N ASP A 149 -7.98 38.97 -9.10
CA ASP A 149 -8.98 38.02 -8.64
C ASP A 149 -8.28 36.88 -7.91
N LYS A 150 -8.63 36.66 -6.63
CA LYS A 150 -8.06 35.59 -5.78
C LYS A 150 -9.10 34.56 -5.45
N LYS A 151 -8.76 33.29 -5.61
CA LYS A 151 -9.62 32.15 -5.22
C LYS A 151 -8.88 31.24 -4.26
N GLN A 152 -9.60 30.74 -3.28
CA GLN A 152 -9.11 29.77 -2.32
C GLN A 152 -9.81 28.43 -2.55
N ILE A 153 -9.03 27.36 -2.63
CA ILE A 153 -9.56 26.01 -2.63
C ILE A 153 -9.37 25.45 -1.23
N LEU A 154 -10.46 25.01 -0.62
CA LEU A 154 -10.47 24.42 0.72
C LEU A 154 -11.06 23.02 0.65
N ALA A 155 -10.42 22.09 1.38
CA ALA A 155 -10.97 20.77 1.63
C ALA A 155 -10.52 20.30 3.01
N GLU A 156 -11.42 19.60 3.72
CA GLU A 156 -11.10 18.93 4.96
C GLU A 156 -11.46 17.46 4.83
N LEU A 157 -10.45 16.62 4.91
CA LEU A 157 -10.59 15.18 4.73
C LEU A 157 -9.68 14.44 5.71
N THR A 158 -10.03 13.20 6.01
CA THR A 158 -9.20 12.29 6.80
C THR A 158 -9.26 10.88 6.24
N LEU A 159 -8.26 10.07 6.57
CA LEU A 159 -8.27 8.63 6.30
C LEU A 159 -9.08 7.94 7.40
N GLU A 160 -10.08 7.17 7.01
CA GLU A 160 -10.85 6.27 7.86
C GLU A 160 -10.32 4.85 7.66
N VAL A 161 -9.93 4.19 8.74
CA VAL A 161 -9.56 2.76 8.77
C VAL A 161 -10.50 2.08 9.75
N ARG A 162 -11.42 1.27 9.21
CA ARG A 162 -12.49 0.62 10.01
C ARG A 162 -11.99 -0.60 10.78
N ASN A 163 -11.05 -1.34 10.17
CA ASN A 163 -10.44 -2.51 10.79
C ASN A 163 -8.96 -2.58 10.42
N GLU A 164 -8.10 -2.32 11.37
CA GLU A 164 -6.64 -2.39 11.18
C GLU A 164 -6.16 -3.82 10.88
N ALA A 165 -6.79 -4.81 11.49
CA ALA A 165 -6.41 -6.21 11.33
C ALA A 165 -6.76 -6.80 9.94
N ALA A 166 -7.59 -6.10 9.13
CA ALA A 166 -7.83 -6.45 7.73
C ALA A 166 -6.68 -6.03 6.79
N HIS A 167 -5.73 -5.29 7.31
CA HIS A 167 -4.57 -4.82 6.56
C HIS A 167 -3.28 -5.46 7.09
N GLY A 168 -2.27 -5.51 6.23
CA GLY A 168 -0.95 -6.00 6.62
C GLY A 168 0.17 -5.23 5.93
N GLY A 169 1.39 -5.43 6.41
CA GLY A 169 2.54 -4.76 5.82
C GLY A 169 3.83 -5.54 5.96
N ALA A 170 4.61 -5.56 4.89
CA ALA A 170 6.00 -6.00 4.91
C ALA A 170 6.90 -4.76 4.96
N PHE A 171 7.77 -4.73 5.93
CA PHE A 171 8.59 -3.58 6.25
C PHE A 171 10.08 -3.91 6.23
N ASP A 172 10.89 -2.85 6.21
CA ASP A 172 12.35 -2.94 6.20
C ASP A 172 12.89 -3.67 4.97
N LEU A 173 12.27 -3.40 3.81
CA LEU A 173 12.67 -3.96 2.52
C LEU A 173 13.85 -3.17 1.91
N SER A 174 14.65 -3.85 1.09
CA SER A 174 15.78 -3.26 0.34
C SER A 174 15.54 -3.31 -1.15
#